data_9669a20efa02f8cdf96fea5effb22f1a
#
_entry.id   9669a20efa02f8cdf96fea5effb22f1a
#
_cell.length_a   1.000
_cell.length_b   1.000
_cell.length_c   1.000
_cell.angle_alpha   90.00
_cell.angle_beta   90.00
_cell.angle_gamma   90.00
#
_symmetry.space_group_name_H-M   'P 1'
#
loop_
_entity.id
_entity.type
_entity.pdbx_description
1 polymer ?
#
loop_
_entity_poly.entity_id
_entity_poly.type
_entity_poly.pdbx_seq_one_letter_code
_entity_poly.pdbx_strand_id
1 'polypeptide(L)'
;ADLRSEEDYGKGRFVVDNFGLYEKAVRGFYAASYSLLTDAGVYPVINGSVFYLDDFPSPVPGGDGTYVRRDYNTNIADFYSNIWWPDMMSLAAEHGVRYTGVMIENYEDETDGKIKKQTDTQRFQYFGNMILHQGGELGYHGYNHQPLSLSNVDYGDVLPYKTWISM
;
A
#
# COMPACT_ATOMS: atom_id res chain seq x y z
N ALA A 1 -5.71 7.86 -32.06
CA ALA A 1 -4.34 7.62 -31.55
C ALA A 1 -4.21 6.11 -31.28
N ASP A 2 -3.19 5.50 -31.82
CA ASP A 2 -2.94 4.07 -31.55
C ASP A 2 -2.57 3.91 -30.10
N LEU A 3 -3.27 2.98 -29.44
CA LEU A 3 -3.03 2.69 -28.03
C LEU A 3 -1.76 1.83 -27.82
N ARG A 4 -1.33 1.15 -28.88
CA ARG A 4 -0.14 0.32 -28.89
C ARG A 4 0.49 0.29 -30.29
N SER A 5 1.80 0.36 -30.35
CA SER A 5 2.59 0.15 -31.58
C SER A 5 3.67 -0.88 -31.36
N GLU A 6 3.99 -1.62 -32.41
CA GLU A 6 5.08 -2.59 -32.49
C GLU A 6 6.01 -2.17 -33.63
N GLU A 7 7.31 -2.12 -33.35
CA GLU A 7 8.33 -1.76 -34.35
C GLU A 7 9.59 -2.60 -34.15
N ASP A 8 10.13 -3.06 -35.29
CA ASP A 8 11.44 -3.70 -35.33
C ASP A 8 12.52 -2.63 -35.55
N TYR A 9 13.54 -2.65 -34.70
CA TYR A 9 14.71 -1.79 -34.84
C TYR A 9 16.00 -2.59 -34.81
N GLY A 10 16.62 -2.72 -35.97
CA GLY A 10 17.80 -3.56 -36.13
C GLY A 10 17.52 -5.04 -35.88
N LYS A 11 18.08 -5.59 -34.81
CA LYS A 11 17.79 -6.96 -34.34
C LYS A 11 16.89 -7.01 -33.14
N GLY A 12 16.37 -5.88 -32.72
CA GLY A 12 15.50 -5.75 -31.56
C GLY A 12 14.08 -5.39 -31.96
N ARG A 13 13.14 -5.73 -31.11
CA ARG A 13 11.73 -5.39 -31.25
C ARG A 13 11.30 -4.52 -30.07
N PHE A 14 10.52 -3.49 -30.35
CA PHE A 14 9.99 -2.57 -29.36
C PHE A 14 8.47 -2.59 -29.40
N VAL A 15 7.84 -2.59 -28.25
CA VAL A 15 6.40 -2.39 -28.08
C VAL A 15 6.20 -1.17 -27.20
N VAL A 16 5.41 -0.23 -27.67
CA VAL A 16 5.09 0.99 -26.93
C VAL A 16 3.59 0.96 -26.59
N ASP A 17 3.30 0.96 -25.32
CA ASP A 17 1.95 1.08 -24.78
C ASP A 17 1.69 2.53 -24.40
N ASN A 18 0.73 3.17 -25.07
CA ASN A 18 0.36 4.56 -24.81
C ASN A 18 -0.97 4.64 -24.04
N PHE A 19 -1.01 3.97 -22.89
CA PHE A 19 -2.17 4.01 -22.01
C PHE A 19 -1.76 3.73 -20.55
N GLY A 20 -2.54 4.26 -19.62
CA GLY A 20 -2.33 3.98 -18.20
C GLY A 20 -2.84 2.57 -17.83
N LEU A 21 -2.09 1.87 -17.01
CA LEU A 21 -2.37 0.49 -16.59
C LEU A 21 -2.71 0.42 -15.09
N TYR A 22 -3.49 1.38 -14.64
CA TYR A 22 -3.86 1.51 -13.22
C TYR A 22 -4.97 0.55 -12.80
N GLU A 23 -5.80 0.10 -13.74
CA GLU A 23 -6.94 -0.75 -13.42
C GLU A 23 -6.66 -2.24 -13.69
N LYS A 24 -7.24 -3.10 -12.84
CA LYS A 24 -7.11 -4.55 -13.01
C LYS A 24 -7.57 -5.04 -14.37
N ALA A 25 -8.61 -4.41 -14.94
CA ALA A 25 -9.18 -4.77 -16.22
C ALA A 25 -8.18 -4.66 -17.39
N VAL A 26 -7.21 -3.76 -17.31
CA VAL A 26 -6.23 -3.52 -18.38
C VAL A 26 -4.91 -4.29 -18.20
N ARG A 27 -4.73 -5.01 -17.11
CA ARG A 27 -3.48 -5.77 -16.86
C ARG A 27 -3.16 -6.83 -17.92
N GLY A 28 -4.19 -7.38 -18.54
CA GLY A 28 -4.03 -8.33 -19.65
C GLY A 28 -3.28 -7.75 -20.85
N PHE A 29 -3.31 -6.44 -21.03
CA PHE A 29 -2.56 -5.78 -22.11
C PHE A 29 -1.05 -5.86 -21.93
N TYR A 30 -0.53 -5.89 -20.69
CA TYR A 30 0.90 -6.13 -20.46
C TYR A 30 1.36 -7.49 -20.96
N ALA A 31 0.59 -8.54 -20.65
CA ALA A 31 0.91 -9.87 -21.14
C ALA A 31 0.85 -9.93 -22.67
N ALA A 32 -0.13 -9.25 -23.28
CA ALA A 32 -0.24 -9.13 -24.72
C ALA A 32 0.93 -8.37 -25.34
N SER A 33 1.35 -7.26 -24.74
CA SER A 33 2.51 -6.49 -25.21
C SER A 33 3.80 -7.29 -25.08
N TYR A 34 3.98 -8.00 -23.98
CA TYR A 34 5.14 -8.88 -23.79
C TYR A 34 5.18 -10.00 -24.82
N SER A 35 4.02 -10.58 -25.19
CA SER A 35 3.96 -11.64 -26.19
C SER A 35 4.38 -11.19 -27.60
N LEU A 36 4.32 -9.90 -27.91
CA LEU A 36 4.79 -9.33 -29.16
C LEU A 36 6.31 -9.21 -29.26
N LEU A 37 7.00 -9.20 -28.11
CA LEU A 37 8.46 -9.08 -28.05
C LEU A 37 9.23 -10.37 -28.33
N THR A 38 8.54 -11.51 -28.29
CA THR A 38 9.17 -12.83 -28.41
C THR A 38 8.34 -13.75 -29.30
N ASP A 39 9.01 -14.62 -30.06
CA ASP A 39 8.33 -15.63 -30.90
C ASP A 39 7.61 -16.70 -30.05
N ALA A 40 8.05 -16.89 -28.80
CA ALA A 40 7.43 -17.75 -27.81
C ALA A 40 7.53 -17.09 -26.44
N GLY A 41 6.46 -16.52 -25.98
CA GLY A 41 6.40 -15.86 -24.66
C GLY A 41 5.92 -16.83 -23.57
N VAL A 42 6.76 -17.04 -22.55
CA VAL A 42 6.38 -17.70 -21.30
C VAL A 42 6.39 -16.64 -20.20
N TYR A 43 5.26 -16.45 -19.56
CA TYR A 43 5.15 -15.53 -18.43
C TYR A 43 4.46 -16.24 -17.26
N PRO A 44 4.88 -15.95 -16.02
CA PRO A 44 4.24 -16.54 -14.86
C PRO A 44 2.83 -15.97 -14.70
N VAL A 45 1.84 -16.85 -14.56
CA VAL A 45 0.49 -16.48 -14.16
C VAL A 45 0.38 -16.81 -12.67
N ILE A 46 0.39 -15.78 -11.84
CA ILE A 46 0.14 -15.91 -10.42
C ILE A 46 -1.34 -15.64 -10.19
N ASN A 47 -2.09 -16.68 -9.86
CA ASN A 47 -3.46 -16.55 -9.39
C ASN A 47 -3.42 -16.38 -7.87
N GLY A 48 -2.99 -15.23 -7.42
CA GLY A 48 -2.85 -14.90 -6.01
C GLY A 48 -3.45 -13.54 -5.69
N SER A 49 -3.91 -13.41 -4.47
CA SER A 49 -4.34 -12.14 -3.89
C SER A 49 -3.43 -11.79 -2.72
N VAL A 50 -3.05 -10.53 -2.62
CA VAL A 50 -2.29 -10.00 -1.49
C VAL A 50 -3.17 -8.97 -0.79
N PHE A 51 -3.20 -9.03 0.54
CA PHE A 51 -4.01 -8.16 1.37
C PHE A 51 -3.09 -7.31 2.24
N TYR A 52 -2.98 -6.05 1.91
CA TYR A 52 -2.24 -5.08 2.70
C TYR A 52 -3.16 -4.37 3.67
N LEU A 53 -2.72 -4.25 4.92
CA LEU A 53 -3.29 -3.35 5.90
C LEU A 53 -2.41 -2.10 5.89
N ASP A 54 -2.86 -1.12 5.14
CA ASP A 54 -2.15 0.14 4.95
C ASP A 54 -2.19 0.99 6.21
N ASP A 55 -1.21 1.86 6.39
CA ASP A 55 -1.11 2.71 7.59
C ASP A 55 -1.11 1.92 8.91
N PHE A 56 -0.58 0.73 8.88
CA PHE A 56 -0.60 -0.17 10.04
C PHE A 56 0.25 0.37 11.22
N PRO A 57 -0.20 0.25 12.48
CA PRO A 57 -1.44 -0.35 12.98
C PRO A 57 -2.63 0.62 12.99
N SER A 58 -2.70 1.52 12.07
CA SER A 58 -3.67 2.59 11.84
C SER A 58 -3.92 3.50 13.04
N PRO A 59 -3.83 4.79 12.94
CA PRO A 59 -4.34 5.64 14.00
C PRO A 59 -5.80 5.34 14.16
N VAL A 60 -6.31 5.39 15.36
CA VAL A 60 -7.73 5.40 15.58
C VAL A 60 -8.32 6.52 14.71
N PRO A 61 -9.23 6.20 13.76
CA PRO A 61 -9.77 7.21 12.89
C PRO A 61 -10.27 8.42 13.66
N GLY A 62 -9.94 9.59 13.20
CA GLY A 62 -10.47 10.83 13.74
C GLY A 62 -11.97 10.93 13.53
N GLY A 63 -12.61 11.86 14.22
CA GLY A 63 -14.03 12.13 14.09
C GLY A 63 -14.79 11.97 15.41
N ASP A 64 -16.07 12.27 15.37
CA ASP A 64 -16.93 12.29 16.56
C ASP A 64 -17.45 10.89 16.96
N GLY A 65 -17.26 9.89 16.12
CA GLY A 65 -17.68 8.51 16.35
C GLY A 65 -19.21 8.32 16.39
N THR A 66 -19.97 9.26 15.81
CA THR A 66 -21.45 9.24 15.87
C THR A 66 -22.03 7.93 15.38
N TYR A 67 -21.56 7.45 14.22
CA TYR A 67 -22.06 6.19 13.64
C TYR A 67 -21.63 4.97 14.45
N VAL A 68 -20.39 4.96 14.97
CA VAL A 68 -19.90 3.88 15.83
C VAL A 68 -20.72 3.80 17.12
N ARG A 69 -21.00 4.95 17.75
CA ARG A 69 -21.87 5.00 18.93
C ARG A 69 -23.28 4.54 18.64
N ARG A 70 -23.85 4.97 17.50
CA ARG A 70 -25.20 4.57 17.09
C ARG A 70 -25.33 3.07 16.89
N ASP A 71 -24.39 2.47 16.15
CA ASP A 71 -24.53 1.11 15.66
C ASP A 71 -23.94 0.06 16.64
N TYR A 72 -22.91 0.43 17.40
CA TYR A 72 -22.16 -0.47 18.29
C TYR A 72 -22.16 -0.05 19.76
N ASN A 73 -22.74 1.08 20.11
CA ASN A 73 -22.78 1.61 21.46
C ASN A 73 -21.40 1.70 22.15
N THR A 74 -20.36 2.07 21.39
CA THR A 74 -19.00 2.18 21.87
C THR A 74 -18.28 3.40 21.27
N ASN A 75 -17.08 3.72 21.73
CA ASN A 75 -16.25 4.74 21.12
C ASN A 75 -15.39 4.14 19.97
N ILE A 76 -14.74 5.01 19.18
CA ILE A 76 -13.96 4.60 18.00
C ILE A 76 -12.78 3.71 18.39
N ALA A 77 -12.06 4.03 19.48
CA ALA A 77 -10.87 3.28 19.90
C ALA A 77 -11.23 1.86 20.33
N ASP A 78 -12.30 1.73 21.13
CA ASP A 78 -12.80 0.43 21.58
C ASP A 78 -13.41 -0.37 20.41
N PHE A 79 -14.13 0.30 19.51
CA PHE A 79 -14.62 -0.34 18.27
C PHE A 79 -13.48 -0.94 17.47
N TYR A 80 -12.43 -0.15 17.23
CA TYR A 80 -11.27 -0.59 16.45
C TYR A 80 -10.59 -1.81 17.08
N SER A 81 -10.34 -1.77 18.39
CA SER A 81 -9.61 -2.81 19.10
C SER A 81 -10.44 -4.05 19.39
N ASN A 82 -11.74 -3.89 19.71
CA ASN A 82 -12.56 -4.97 20.24
C ASN A 82 -13.56 -5.55 19.22
N ILE A 83 -13.79 -4.86 18.09
CA ILE A 83 -14.73 -5.30 17.06
C ILE A 83 -14.00 -5.46 15.73
N TRP A 84 -13.48 -4.36 15.18
CA TRP A 84 -12.88 -4.38 13.84
C TRP A 84 -11.68 -5.33 13.73
N TRP A 85 -10.74 -5.26 14.65
CA TRP A 85 -9.57 -6.16 14.65
C TRP A 85 -9.94 -7.63 14.81
N PRO A 86 -10.76 -8.03 15.80
CA PRO A 86 -11.22 -9.41 15.91
C PRO A 86 -11.93 -9.92 14.65
N ASP A 87 -12.77 -9.10 14.03
CA ASP A 87 -13.46 -9.46 12.78
C ASP A 87 -12.45 -9.69 11.63
N MET A 88 -11.48 -8.79 11.47
CA MET A 88 -10.42 -8.94 10.47
C MET A 88 -9.61 -10.22 10.69
N MET A 89 -9.26 -10.54 11.93
CA MET A 89 -8.53 -11.76 12.26
C MET A 89 -9.39 -13.02 12.06
N SER A 90 -10.68 -12.95 12.36
CA SER A 90 -11.63 -14.04 12.11
C SER A 90 -11.78 -14.33 10.62
N LEU A 91 -11.95 -13.30 9.80
CA LEU A 91 -12.02 -13.42 8.35
C LEU A 91 -10.73 -14.01 7.77
N ALA A 92 -9.58 -13.58 8.29
CA ALA A 92 -8.30 -14.14 7.87
C ALA A 92 -8.21 -15.64 8.15
N ALA A 93 -8.62 -16.05 9.33
CA ALA A 93 -8.61 -17.47 9.74
C ALA A 93 -9.62 -18.30 8.93
N GLU A 94 -10.83 -17.80 8.73
CA GLU A 94 -11.89 -18.49 7.99
C GLU A 94 -11.54 -18.72 6.51
N HIS A 95 -10.94 -17.71 5.89
CA HIS A 95 -10.66 -17.75 4.45
C HIS A 95 -9.20 -18.05 4.08
N GLY A 96 -8.36 -18.37 5.07
CA GLY A 96 -6.93 -18.62 4.84
C GLY A 96 -6.16 -17.41 4.32
N VAL A 97 -6.64 -16.21 4.60
CA VAL A 97 -6.00 -14.95 4.22
C VAL A 97 -4.84 -14.67 5.16
N ARG A 98 -3.76 -14.14 4.62
CA ARG A 98 -2.63 -13.62 5.40
C ARG A 98 -2.47 -12.14 5.08
N TYR A 99 -2.49 -11.33 6.13
CA TYR A 99 -2.30 -9.90 5.97
C TYR A 99 -0.82 -9.52 6.00
N THR A 100 -0.46 -8.51 5.22
CA THR A 100 0.79 -7.78 5.38
C THR A 100 0.47 -6.41 5.96
N GLY A 101 0.84 -6.17 7.21
CA GLY A 101 0.69 -4.87 7.84
C GLY A 101 1.85 -3.95 7.43
N VAL A 102 1.58 -2.89 6.69
CA VAL A 102 2.61 -1.95 6.26
C VAL A 102 2.66 -0.76 7.20
N MET A 103 3.69 -0.75 8.05
CA MET A 103 3.84 0.16 9.18
C MET A 103 4.23 1.56 8.75
N ILE A 104 3.54 2.54 9.32
CA ILE A 104 3.91 3.96 9.24
C ILE A 104 4.20 4.49 10.65
N GLU A 105 5.21 5.33 10.78
CA GLU A 105 5.62 5.82 12.10
C GLU A 105 4.96 7.13 12.51
N ASN A 106 4.61 7.97 11.53
CA ASN A 106 4.09 9.31 11.80
C ASN A 106 3.08 9.71 10.72
N TYR A 107 2.09 10.51 11.10
CA TYR A 107 1.07 11.06 10.19
C TYR A 107 1.24 12.58 9.97
N GLU A 108 2.28 13.18 10.53
CA GLU A 108 2.57 14.59 10.32
C GLU A 108 3.31 14.77 8.99
N ASP A 109 2.84 15.68 8.14
CA ASP A 109 3.45 16.00 6.85
C ASP A 109 4.70 16.90 6.97
N GLU A 110 5.35 16.90 8.12
CA GLU A 110 6.56 17.68 8.35
C GLU A 110 7.77 17.02 7.67
N THR A 111 8.50 17.81 6.91
CA THR A 111 9.71 17.40 6.18
C THR A 111 10.96 18.19 6.60
N ASP A 112 10.93 18.82 7.75
CA ASP A 112 12.06 19.53 8.34
C ASP A 112 12.21 19.17 9.82
N GLY A 113 13.40 19.38 10.34
CA GLY A 113 13.71 19.13 11.73
C GLY A 113 14.04 17.68 12.07
N LYS A 114 13.94 17.34 13.34
CA LYS A 114 14.31 16.01 13.84
C LYS A 114 13.20 15.01 13.64
N ILE A 115 13.56 13.83 13.17
CA ILE A 115 12.67 12.67 13.14
C ILE A 115 12.15 12.40 14.55
N LYS A 116 10.83 12.41 14.70
CA LYS A 116 10.16 12.10 15.96
C LYS A 116 10.10 10.58 16.13
N LYS A 117 10.51 10.10 17.28
CA LYS A 117 10.38 8.68 17.58
C LYS A 117 8.94 8.32 17.87
N GLN A 118 8.51 7.17 17.35
CA GLN A 118 7.22 6.59 17.72
C GLN A 118 7.19 6.31 19.24
N THR A 119 6.17 6.79 19.91
CA THR A 119 5.98 6.62 21.36
C THR A 119 5.04 5.48 21.73
N ASP A 120 4.16 5.08 20.82
CA ASP A 120 3.17 4.01 21.06
C ASP A 120 3.68 2.65 20.56
N THR A 121 4.85 2.25 21.03
CA THR A 121 5.45 0.97 20.66
C THR A 121 4.63 -0.24 21.13
N GLN A 122 3.87 -0.11 22.21
CA GLN A 122 3.03 -1.19 22.73
C GLN A 122 1.92 -1.56 21.73
N ARG A 123 1.31 -0.55 21.11
CA ARG A 123 0.26 -0.76 20.11
C ARG A 123 0.81 -1.46 18.87
N PHE A 124 1.97 -1.01 18.37
CA PHE A 124 2.65 -1.68 17.25
C PHE A 124 2.98 -3.13 17.55
N GLN A 125 3.50 -3.42 18.75
CA GLN A 125 3.80 -4.78 19.19
C GLN A 125 2.53 -5.63 19.33
N TYR A 126 1.48 -5.08 19.92
CA TYR A 126 0.24 -5.82 20.15
C TYR A 126 -0.39 -6.27 18.83
N PHE A 127 -0.70 -5.35 17.92
CA PHE A 127 -1.32 -5.68 16.65
C PHE A 127 -0.37 -6.39 15.69
N GLY A 128 0.92 -6.04 15.70
CA GLY A 128 1.94 -6.71 14.90
C GLY A 128 2.07 -8.20 15.26
N ASN A 129 2.09 -8.51 16.55
CA ASN A 129 2.11 -9.91 17.00
C ASN A 129 0.86 -10.69 16.58
N MET A 130 -0.30 -10.06 16.55
CA MET A 130 -1.53 -10.72 16.06
C MET A 130 -1.38 -11.14 14.59
N ILE A 131 -0.86 -10.25 13.72
CA ILE A 131 -0.60 -10.58 12.32
C ILE A 131 0.43 -11.70 12.18
N LEU A 132 1.56 -11.57 12.86
CA LEU A 132 2.65 -12.57 12.79
C LEU A 132 2.23 -13.95 13.29
N HIS A 133 1.45 -14.03 14.37
CA HIS A 133 0.92 -15.31 14.89
C HIS A 133 -0.03 -16.00 13.92
N GLN A 134 -0.69 -15.28 13.04
CA GLN A 134 -1.52 -15.83 11.97
C GLN A 134 -0.72 -16.16 10.69
N GLY A 135 0.59 -16.04 10.73
CA GLY A 135 1.46 -16.28 9.57
C GLY A 135 1.44 -15.17 8.53
N GLY A 136 0.98 -14.00 8.92
CA GLY A 136 1.10 -12.77 8.13
C GLY A 136 2.48 -12.14 8.22
N GLU A 137 2.64 -10.97 7.66
CA GLU A 137 3.91 -10.26 7.53
C GLU A 137 3.79 -8.81 7.98
N LEU A 138 4.94 -8.21 8.35
CA LEU A 138 5.04 -6.79 8.60
C LEU A 138 5.97 -6.18 7.55
N GLY A 139 5.50 -5.13 6.90
CA GLY A 139 6.24 -4.32 5.95
C GLY A 139 6.42 -2.89 6.47
N TYR A 140 7.01 -2.05 5.64
CA TYR A 140 7.27 -0.65 5.97
C TYR A 140 6.59 0.27 4.96
N HIS A 141 5.77 1.22 5.44
CA HIS A 141 5.04 2.19 4.63
C HIS A 141 5.71 3.57 4.58
N GLY A 142 6.86 3.66 5.15
CA GLY A 142 7.60 4.90 5.27
C GLY A 142 7.44 5.57 6.64
N TYR A 143 8.09 6.72 6.80
CA TYR A 143 8.04 7.44 8.06
C TYR A 143 6.74 8.23 8.22
N ASN A 144 6.35 9.03 7.22
CA ASN A 144 5.21 9.94 7.31
C ASN A 144 4.53 10.24 5.96
N HIS A 145 4.40 9.26 5.07
CA HIS A 145 3.87 9.40 3.70
C HIS A 145 4.68 10.33 2.78
N GLN A 146 5.72 10.96 3.30
CA GLN A 146 6.58 11.80 2.48
C GLN A 146 7.79 10.97 2.00
N PRO A 147 8.21 11.11 0.74
CA PRO A 147 9.36 10.37 0.23
C PRO A 147 10.63 10.82 0.95
N LEU A 148 11.49 9.87 1.29
CA LEU A 148 12.80 10.13 1.90
C LEU A 148 13.79 10.65 0.85
N SER A 149 13.45 11.74 0.19
CA SER A 149 14.26 12.38 -0.84
C SER A 149 14.78 13.73 -0.36
N LEU A 150 15.97 14.04 -0.79
CA LEU A 150 16.61 15.31 -0.46
C LEU A 150 15.96 16.48 -1.24
N SER A 151 16.22 17.68 -0.78
CA SER A 151 15.65 18.92 -1.27
C SER A 151 15.92 19.27 -2.75
N ASN A 152 16.72 18.47 -3.46
CA ASN A 152 17.00 18.67 -4.89
C ASN A 152 16.04 17.90 -5.83
N VAL A 153 15.07 17.17 -5.28
CA VAL A 153 14.05 16.48 -6.06
C VAL A 153 12.82 17.35 -6.13
N ASP A 154 12.45 17.74 -7.33
CA ASP A 154 11.21 18.48 -7.61
C ASP A 154 10.13 17.50 -8.05
N TYR A 155 9.07 17.40 -7.27
CA TYR A 155 7.90 16.58 -7.60
C TYR A 155 6.87 17.33 -8.44
N GLY A 156 7.09 18.62 -8.72
CA GLY A 156 6.16 19.47 -9.41
C GLY A 156 4.82 19.66 -8.70
N ASP A 157 3.89 20.27 -9.39
CA ASP A 157 2.53 20.49 -8.86
C ASP A 157 1.63 19.26 -8.98
N VAL A 158 2.13 18.15 -9.53
CA VAL A 158 1.33 16.96 -9.82
C VAL A 158 1.23 16.02 -8.61
N LEU A 159 2.26 15.99 -7.78
CA LEU A 159 2.31 15.12 -6.59
C LEU A 159 2.33 15.96 -5.32
N PRO A 160 1.54 15.60 -4.30
CA PRO A 160 1.45 16.36 -3.05
C PRO A 160 2.65 16.11 -2.10
N TYR A 161 3.77 15.69 -2.65
CA TYR A 161 4.94 15.33 -1.86
C TYR A 161 5.86 16.53 -1.61
N LYS A 162 6.44 16.53 -0.41
CA LYS A 162 7.45 17.51 0.00
C LYS A 162 8.80 16.81 0.13
N THR A 163 9.86 17.47 -0.30
CA THR A 163 11.22 16.99 -0.07
C THR A 163 11.70 17.33 1.34
N TRP A 164 12.56 16.50 1.89
CA TRP A 164 13.20 16.80 3.17
C TRP A 164 14.22 17.92 3.01
N ILE A 165 14.10 18.94 3.88
CA ILE A 165 15.02 20.08 3.91
C ILE A 165 16.27 19.71 4.71
N SER A 166 16.10 18.97 5.79
CA SER A 166 17.17 18.42 6.65
C SER A 166 16.66 17.20 7.40
N MET A 167 17.51 16.23 7.61
CA MET A 167 17.27 15.06 8.46
C MET A 167 18.22 15.09 9.66
#